data_f3c2f8de4108050a44c24d3acb2790f0
#
_entry.id   f3c2f8de4108050a44c24d3acb2790f0
#
_cell.length_a   1.000
_cell.length_b   1.000
_cell.length_c   1.000
_cell.angle_alpha   90.00
_cell.angle_beta   90.00
_cell.angle_gamma   90.00
#
_symmetry.space_group_name_H-M   'P 1'
#
loop_
_entity.id
_entity.type
_entity.pdbx_description
1 polymer ?
#
loop_
_entity_poly.entity_id
_entity_poly.type
_entity_poly.pdbx_seq_one_letter_code
_entity_poly.pdbx_strand_id
1 'polypeptide(L)'
;MSRHCLSDDEPESVHIEVHLPGRLDPVRLRVAFQQALLAHPRVLAREVPGRGHRRSFAWELTGRPDSDPVSFAGPGPDALAQARSRALTECPPLTLAPPMRLEVVQVEEGGTVLLLMLHHTALDAPSGLRVLATTAERYGGTEALPVPGRVRPERPGPTPSGTGATGRTVLARPVRVAPDSRPGPVRARAVGNGMVQADLPVPRRAARDGGLPPWTVNDQLLVATSLTVGRWNVSQGRPAGPVRLTMPVDDRPRGTDMPMGNGTRLVEVAMPSEDPRDMELLLGERPDPEAVARLLRTTARRTRALKSADGAPMGAGASLLTAPLLPVGVRGVLTRGARRAVASWTSTALVTNIGRVPYALDFGDAGRATAVWFSAPARMPRGLSVAAAATGGRLHVTLRWSRALLGDASGAELAALFAESLSTTSLTQAGDDTPRPDRTPVGTRSTQDNHKRPS
;
A
#
# COMPACT_ATOMS: atom_id res chain seq x y z
N MET A 1 -0.19 4.56 -15.70
CA MET A 1 0.78 3.50 -16.09
C MET A 1 0.75 3.31 -17.58
N SER A 2 1.84 2.86 -18.18
CA SER A 2 1.85 2.59 -19.62
C SER A 2 1.33 1.18 -19.91
N ARG A 3 0.27 1.08 -20.72
CA ARG A 3 -0.26 -0.20 -21.25
C ARG A 3 0.83 -1.09 -21.87
N HIS A 4 1.89 -0.49 -22.41
CA HIS A 4 3.02 -1.20 -23.02
C HIS A 4 3.80 -2.09 -22.03
N CYS A 5 3.61 -1.89 -20.73
CA CYS A 5 4.27 -2.64 -19.67
C CYS A 5 3.49 -3.87 -19.22
N LEU A 6 2.31 -4.10 -19.76
CA LEU A 6 1.50 -5.27 -19.39
C LEU A 6 2.17 -6.56 -19.89
N SER A 7 2.10 -7.57 -19.07
CA SER A 7 2.53 -8.94 -19.34
C SER A 7 1.38 -9.85 -18.93
N ASP A 8 1.17 -10.92 -19.67
CA ASP A 8 0.09 -11.88 -19.39
C ASP A 8 0.48 -12.83 -18.24
N ASP A 9 1.77 -12.90 -17.89
CA ASP A 9 2.28 -13.81 -16.85
C ASP A 9 1.96 -13.34 -15.41
N GLU A 10 1.74 -12.03 -15.22
CA GLU A 10 1.53 -11.42 -13.89
C GLU A 10 0.44 -10.36 -13.94
N PRO A 11 -0.60 -10.46 -13.11
CA PRO A 11 -1.74 -9.55 -13.17
C PRO A 11 -1.37 -8.13 -12.73
N GLU A 12 -1.84 -7.14 -13.50
CA GLU A 12 -1.77 -5.71 -13.15
C GLU A 12 -2.97 -5.30 -12.31
N SER A 13 -3.31 -6.12 -11.30
CA SER A 13 -4.47 -5.91 -10.45
C SER A 13 -4.09 -5.32 -9.10
N VAL A 14 -4.88 -4.34 -8.64
CA VAL A 14 -4.99 -3.98 -7.23
C VAL A 14 -6.12 -4.82 -6.64
N HIS A 15 -5.88 -5.37 -5.48
CA HIS A 15 -6.84 -6.13 -4.71
C HIS A 15 -7.14 -5.38 -3.41
N ILE A 16 -8.43 -5.22 -3.08
CA ILE A 16 -8.91 -4.65 -1.81
C ILE A 16 -9.83 -5.68 -1.19
N GLU A 17 -9.58 -6.01 0.07
CA GLU A 17 -10.36 -6.97 0.83
C GLU A 17 -10.93 -6.31 2.07
N VAL A 18 -12.25 -6.39 2.25
CA VAL A 18 -12.99 -5.79 3.37
C VAL A 18 -13.74 -6.87 4.12
N HIS A 19 -13.51 -6.97 5.41
CA HIS A 19 -14.20 -7.92 6.30
C HIS A 19 -15.33 -7.24 7.05
N LEU A 20 -16.52 -7.86 7.00
CA LEU A 20 -17.71 -7.44 7.68
C LEU A 20 -18.15 -8.51 8.67
N PRO A 21 -18.68 -8.14 9.86
CA PRO A 21 -19.11 -9.11 10.85
C PRO A 21 -20.43 -9.79 10.50
N GLY A 22 -21.27 -9.16 9.68
CA GLY A 22 -22.58 -9.68 9.30
C GLY A 22 -22.66 -10.14 7.85
N ARG A 23 -23.81 -10.67 7.48
CA ARG A 23 -24.11 -11.15 6.13
C ARG A 23 -24.72 -10.02 5.29
N LEU A 24 -24.30 -9.96 4.04
CA LEU A 24 -24.87 -9.04 3.04
C LEU A 24 -26.00 -9.71 2.27
N ASP A 25 -27.09 -8.97 2.05
CA ASP A 25 -28.13 -9.35 1.10
C ASP A 25 -27.60 -9.20 -0.34
N PRO A 26 -27.63 -10.28 -1.14
CA PRO A 26 -27.02 -10.24 -2.48
C PRO A 26 -27.71 -9.28 -3.44
N VAL A 27 -29.02 -9.13 -3.38
CA VAL A 27 -29.79 -8.28 -4.29
C VAL A 27 -29.52 -6.80 -3.94
N ARG A 28 -29.64 -6.46 -2.67
CA ARG A 28 -29.37 -5.12 -2.16
C ARG A 28 -27.93 -4.69 -2.44
N LEU A 29 -26.95 -5.60 -2.30
CA LEU A 29 -25.56 -5.30 -2.60
C LEU A 29 -25.34 -5.00 -4.08
N ARG A 30 -25.91 -5.79 -5.02
CA ARG A 30 -25.81 -5.51 -6.44
C ARG A 30 -26.37 -4.14 -6.79
N VAL A 31 -27.55 -3.80 -6.25
CA VAL A 31 -28.17 -2.49 -6.47
C VAL A 31 -27.28 -1.37 -5.91
N ALA A 32 -26.78 -1.51 -4.70
CA ALA A 32 -25.92 -0.52 -4.05
C ALA A 32 -24.61 -0.33 -4.83
N PHE A 33 -23.98 -1.42 -5.27
CA PHE A 33 -22.76 -1.35 -6.07
C PHE A 33 -22.98 -0.71 -7.43
N GLN A 34 -24.07 -1.05 -8.12
CA GLN A 34 -24.45 -0.41 -9.38
C GLN A 34 -24.67 1.09 -9.22
N GLN A 35 -25.38 1.50 -8.15
CA GLN A 35 -25.59 2.91 -7.84
C GLN A 35 -24.26 3.62 -7.54
N ALA A 36 -23.33 2.95 -6.84
CA ALA A 36 -22.01 3.50 -6.60
C ALA A 36 -21.23 3.71 -7.92
N LEU A 37 -21.29 2.78 -8.86
CA LEU A 37 -20.65 2.93 -10.17
C LEU A 37 -21.23 4.12 -10.95
N LEU A 38 -22.56 4.28 -10.94
CA LEU A 38 -23.24 5.40 -11.60
C LEU A 38 -22.92 6.76 -10.94
N ALA A 39 -22.71 6.77 -9.62
CA ALA A 39 -22.26 7.97 -8.90
C ALA A 39 -20.81 8.38 -9.25
N HIS A 40 -20.03 7.45 -9.81
CA HIS A 40 -18.63 7.66 -10.18
C HIS A 40 -18.39 7.33 -11.68
N PRO A 41 -18.93 8.08 -12.64
CA PRO A 41 -18.96 7.68 -14.05
C PRO A 41 -17.57 7.41 -14.66
N ARG A 42 -16.49 7.99 -14.12
CA ARG A 42 -15.12 7.69 -14.58
C ARG A 42 -14.68 6.25 -14.35
N VAL A 43 -15.29 5.51 -13.42
CA VAL A 43 -14.97 4.09 -13.22
C VAL A 43 -15.60 3.21 -14.31
N LEU A 44 -16.59 3.73 -15.04
CA LEU A 44 -17.24 3.06 -16.17
C LEU A 44 -16.47 3.32 -17.48
N ALA A 45 -15.15 3.42 -17.40
CA ALA A 45 -14.29 3.58 -18.57
C ALA A 45 -13.77 2.24 -19.05
N ARG A 46 -13.82 2.02 -20.38
CA ARG A 46 -13.17 0.88 -21.04
C ARG A 46 -12.21 1.34 -22.13
N GLU A 47 -11.22 0.52 -22.40
CA GLU A 47 -10.31 0.73 -23.52
C GLU A 47 -11.04 0.36 -24.83
N VAL A 48 -11.10 1.30 -25.78
CA VAL A 48 -11.61 1.02 -27.11
C VAL A 48 -10.65 0.08 -27.83
N PRO A 49 -11.10 -1.08 -28.33
CA PRO A 49 -10.27 -1.98 -29.12
C PRO A 49 -9.64 -1.26 -30.30
N GLY A 50 -8.39 -1.58 -30.63
CA GLY A 50 -7.72 -0.95 -31.75
C GLY A 50 -6.47 -1.70 -32.19
N ARG A 51 -6.10 -1.53 -33.46
CA ARG A 51 -4.93 -2.18 -34.05
C ARG A 51 -3.62 -1.51 -33.58
N GLY A 52 -2.51 -2.25 -33.63
CA GLY A 52 -1.20 -1.80 -33.17
C GLY A 52 -0.62 -0.58 -33.90
N HIS A 53 -1.15 -0.22 -35.08
CA HIS A 53 -0.75 0.97 -35.87
C HIS A 53 -1.33 2.29 -35.32
N ARG A 54 -2.37 2.24 -34.44
CA ARG A 54 -2.89 3.45 -33.80
C ARG A 54 -1.80 4.19 -33.02
N ARG A 55 -1.89 5.52 -32.92
CA ARG A 55 -0.91 6.35 -32.23
C ARG A 55 -1.25 6.61 -30.77
N SER A 56 -2.48 6.36 -30.33
CA SER A 56 -2.93 6.56 -28.95
C SER A 56 -3.91 5.46 -28.54
N PHE A 57 -3.98 5.20 -27.24
CA PHE A 57 -5.09 4.46 -26.65
C PHE A 57 -6.28 5.39 -26.51
N ALA A 58 -7.47 4.89 -26.83
CA ALA A 58 -8.72 5.60 -26.61
C ALA A 58 -9.50 4.92 -25.48
N TRP A 59 -10.17 5.73 -24.68
CA TRP A 59 -11.05 5.30 -23.61
C TRP A 59 -12.45 5.81 -23.89
N GLU A 60 -13.44 4.96 -23.63
CA GLU A 60 -14.87 5.26 -23.75
C GLU A 60 -15.51 5.17 -22.37
N LEU A 61 -16.39 6.13 -22.05
CA LEU A 61 -17.28 6.07 -20.88
C LEU A 61 -18.59 5.45 -21.33
N THR A 62 -18.99 4.33 -20.73
CA THR A 62 -20.14 3.54 -21.20
C THR A 62 -21.47 3.96 -20.57
N GLY A 63 -21.46 4.74 -19.50
CA GLY A 63 -22.67 5.15 -18.77
C GLY A 63 -23.34 4.02 -17.96
N ARG A 64 -23.00 2.77 -18.22
CA ARG A 64 -23.44 1.58 -17.44
C ARG A 64 -22.40 0.47 -17.54
N PRO A 65 -22.40 -0.51 -16.62
CA PRO A 65 -21.58 -1.70 -16.75
C PRO A 65 -21.89 -2.52 -18.00
N ASP A 66 -20.87 -3.07 -18.63
CA ASP A 66 -21.04 -3.99 -19.79
C ASP A 66 -21.55 -5.37 -19.35
N SER A 67 -21.26 -5.77 -18.12
CA SER A 67 -21.71 -7.02 -17.48
C SER A 67 -21.88 -6.79 -15.98
N ASP A 68 -22.55 -7.72 -15.28
CA ASP A 68 -22.62 -7.65 -13.81
C ASP A 68 -21.21 -7.83 -13.20
N PRO A 69 -20.68 -6.79 -12.54
CA PRO A 69 -19.34 -6.87 -11.94
C PRO A 69 -19.34 -7.52 -10.56
N VAL A 70 -20.51 -7.95 -10.03
CA VAL A 70 -20.65 -8.58 -8.72
C VAL A 70 -20.85 -10.07 -8.86
N SER A 71 -19.99 -10.86 -8.23
CA SER A 71 -20.09 -12.31 -8.16
C SER A 71 -20.12 -12.78 -6.71
N PHE A 72 -20.70 -13.94 -6.47
CA PHE A 72 -20.74 -14.59 -5.17
C PHE A 72 -20.01 -15.92 -5.26
N ALA A 73 -19.04 -16.12 -4.36
CA ALA A 73 -18.36 -17.42 -4.26
C ALA A 73 -19.35 -18.50 -3.81
N GLY A 74 -19.16 -19.70 -4.33
CA GLY A 74 -19.91 -20.88 -3.85
C GLY A 74 -19.61 -21.15 -2.37
N PRO A 75 -20.49 -21.86 -1.67
CA PRO A 75 -20.28 -22.22 -0.27
C PRO A 75 -19.12 -23.21 -0.13
N GLY A 76 -18.40 -23.14 0.97
CA GLY A 76 -17.35 -24.09 1.33
C GLY A 76 -16.20 -23.48 2.12
N PRO A 77 -15.46 -24.29 2.88
CA PRO A 77 -14.39 -23.82 3.76
C PRO A 77 -13.25 -23.14 2.97
N ASP A 78 -13.02 -23.54 1.73
CA ASP A 78 -11.96 -23.01 0.89
C ASP A 78 -12.40 -21.83 0.01
N ALA A 79 -13.67 -21.38 0.11
CA ALA A 79 -14.22 -20.34 -0.78
C ALA A 79 -13.38 -19.06 -0.77
N LEU A 80 -12.96 -18.59 0.41
CA LEU A 80 -12.12 -17.40 0.55
C LEU A 80 -10.71 -17.62 -0.04
N ALA A 81 -10.10 -18.77 0.20
CA ALA A 81 -8.78 -19.10 -0.35
C ALA A 81 -8.81 -19.15 -1.88
N GLN A 82 -9.85 -19.74 -2.46
CA GLN A 82 -10.06 -19.79 -3.90
C GLN A 82 -10.31 -18.42 -4.51
N ALA A 83 -11.12 -17.58 -3.85
CA ALA A 83 -11.37 -16.20 -4.29
C ALA A 83 -10.08 -15.36 -4.26
N ARG A 84 -9.26 -15.47 -3.22
CA ARG A 84 -7.94 -14.85 -3.14
C ARG A 84 -7.00 -15.36 -4.24
N SER A 85 -7.00 -16.67 -4.54
CA SER A 85 -6.19 -17.24 -5.61
C SER A 85 -6.58 -16.66 -6.97
N ARG A 86 -7.89 -16.54 -7.28
CA ARG A 86 -8.38 -15.87 -8.49
C ARG A 86 -7.92 -14.41 -8.54
N ALA A 87 -8.02 -13.68 -7.43
CA ALA A 87 -7.59 -12.28 -7.36
C ALA A 87 -6.08 -12.07 -7.63
N LEU A 88 -5.26 -13.11 -7.39
CA LEU A 88 -3.81 -13.08 -7.59
C LEU A 88 -3.35 -13.59 -8.95
N THR A 89 -4.24 -14.26 -9.70
CA THR A 89 -3.93 -14.83 -11.02
C THR A 89 -4.66 -14.12 -12.15
N GLU A 90 -5.81 -13.54 -11.87
CA GLU A 90 -6.66 -12.87 -12.86
C GLU A 90 -6.60 -11.35 -12.73
N CYS A 91 -6.93 -10.65 -13.83
CA CYS A 91 -7.08 -9.20 -13.83
C CYS A 91 -8.33 -8.84 -14.62
N PRO A 92 -9.23 -7.99 -14.12
CA PRO A 92 -10.36 -7.50 -14.89
C PRO A 92 -9.90 -6.89 -16.23
N PRO A 93 -10.52 -7.25 -17.37
CA PRO A 93 -10.06 -6.76 -18.66
C PRO A 93 -10.33 -5.26 -18.81
N LEU A 94 -9.39 -4.54 -19.48
CA LEU A 94 -9.57 -3.12 -19.79
C LEU A 94 -10.65 -2.86 -20.85
N THR A 95 -11.01 -3.87 -21.62
CA THR A 95 -12.00 -3.78 -22.73
C THR A 95 -13.43 -3.87 -22.25
N LEU A 96 -13.68 -4.12 -20.97
CA LEU A 96 -15.00 -4.13 -20.33
C LEU A 96 -15.08 -3.03 -19.28
N ALA A 97 -16.25 -2.41 -19.17
CA ALA A 97 -16.58 -1.43 -18.13
C ALA A 97 -17.49 -2.05 -17.07
N PRO A 98 -17.19 -1.85 -15.78
CA PRO A 98 -15.97 -1.24 -15.22
C PRO A 98 -14.78 -2.21 -15.32
N PRO A 99 -13.52 -1.72 -15.39
CA PRO A 99 -12.33 -2.55 -15.30
C PRO A 99 -12.08 -2.97 -13.84
N MET A 100 -13.11 -3.48 -13.19
CA MET A 100 -13.11 -3.99 -11.82
C MET A 100 -14.15 -5.10 -11.65
N ARG A 101 -13.96 -5.93 -10.62
CA ARG A 101 -14.88 -6.99 -10.22
C ARG A 101 -14.95 -7.06 -8.69
N LEU A 102 -16.16 -7.18 -8.15
CA LEU A 102 -16.42 -7.43 -6.74
C LEU A 102 -16.82 -8.89 -6.55
N GLU A 103 -16.03 -9.65 -5.85
CA GLU A 103 -16.35 -11.00 -5.42
C GLU A 103 -16.73 -11.02 -3.95
N VAL A 104 -17.83 -11.67 -3.62
CA VAL A 104 -18.40 -11.72 -2.26
C VAL A 104 -18.30 -13.14 -1.75
N VAL A 105 -17.69 -13.31 -0.59
CA VAL A 105 -17.53 -14.59 0.08
C VAL A 105 -18.23 -14.56 1.42
N GLN A 106 -19.17 -15.48 1.63
CA GLN A 106 -19.75 -15.72 2.97
C GLN A 106 -18.80 -16.64 3.73
N VAL A 107 -18.38 -16.24 4.92
CA VAL A 107 -17.53 -17.07 5.78
C VAL A 107 -18.39 -17.84 6.79
N GLU A 108 -17.92 -19.03 7.19
CA GLU A 108 -18.67 -19.95 8.04
C GLU A 108 -19.05 -19.35 9.39
N GLU A 109 -18.23 -18.45 9.93
CA GLU A 109 -18.46 -17.74 11.20
C GLU A 109 -19.58 -16.67 11.14
N GLY A 110 -20.26 -16.55 10.00
CA GLY A 110 -21.40 -15.67 9.82
C GLY A 110 -21.06 -14.29 9.24
N GLY A 111 -19.81 -14.00 8.98
CA GLY A 111 -19.35 -12.75 8.35
C GLY A 111 -19.35 -12.78 6.83
N THR A 112 -19.01 -11.66 6.22
CA THR A 112 -18.82 -11.50 4.78
C THR A 112 -17.47 -10.89 4.47
N VAL A 113 -16.81 -11.40 3.44
CA VAL A 113 -15.59 -10.82 2.88
C VAL A 113 -15.88 -10.30 1.48
N LEU A 114 -15.62 -9.02 1.26
CA LEU A 114 -15.70 -8.36 -0.04
C LEU A 114 -14.30 -8.31 -0.65
N LEU A 115 -14.11 -8.89 -1.82
CA LEU A 115 -12.86 -8.83 -2.58
C LEU A 115 -13.06 -7.98 -3.84
N LEU A 116 -12.62 -6.73 -3.81
CA LEU A 116 -12.63 -5.84 -4.97
C LEU A 116 -11.30 -5.96 -5.71
N MET A 117 -11.35 -6.41 -6.95
CA MET A 117 -10.23 -6.40 -7.88
C MET A 117 -10.42 -5.29 -8.90
N LEU A 118 -9.38 -4.53 -9.18
CA LEU A 118 -9.40 -3.49 -10.20
C LEU A 118 -8.11 -3.52 -11.03
N HIS A 119 -8.26 -3.20 -12.32
CA HIS A 119 -7.12 -3.11 -13.21
C HIS A 119 -6.34 -1.83 -12.93
N HIS A 120 -5.09 -1.96 -12.45
CA HIS A 120 -4.30 -0.81 -12.00
C HIS A 120 -3.92 0.18 -13.10
N THR A 121 -4.03 -0.19 -14.37
CA THR A 121 -3.88 0.78 -15.47
C THR A 121 -5.00 1.83 -15.47
N ALA A 122 -6.21 1.45 -15.07
CA ALA A 122 -7.38 2.33 -15.04
C ALA A 122 -7.57 3.02 -13.69
N LEU A 123 -7.43 2.27 -12.60
CA LEU A 123 -7.82 2.70 -11.25
C LEU A 123 -6.76 2.34 -10.21
N ASP A 124 -6.66 3.13 -9.17
CA ASP A 124 -5.82 2.89 -8.00
C ASP A 124 -6.64 2.48 -6.75
N ALA A 125 -5.97 2.09 -5.67
CA ALA A 125 -6.61 1.66 -4.44
C ALA A 125 -7.50 2.74 -3.81
N PRO A 126 -7.12 4.03 -3.73
CA PRO A 126 -8.02 5.09 -3.25
C PRO A 126 -9.33 5.18 -4.04
N SER A 127 -9.28 5.03 -5.38
CA SER A 127 -10.49 5.01 -6.22
C SER A 127 -11.37 3.80 -5.90
N GLY A 128 -10.80 2.61 -5.75
CA GLY A 128 -11.53 1.42 -5.35
C GLY A 128 -12.19 1.56 -3.97
N LEU A 129 -11.47 2.11 -3.00
CA LEU A 129 -12.01 2.39 -1.66
C LEU A 129 -13.16 3.40 -1.70
N ARG A 130 -13.10 4.42 -2.57
CA ARG A 130 -14.20 5.38 -2.71
C ARG A 130 -15.45 4.71 -3.30
N VAL A 131 -15.30 3.82 -4.27
CA VAL A 131 -16.43 3.04 -4.80
C VAL A 131 -17.04 2.17 -3.70
N LEU A 132 -16.21 1.46 -2.91
CA LEU A 132 -16.69 0.66 -1.79
C LEU A 132 -17.38 1.50 -0.70
N ALA A 133 -16.88 2.71 -0.43
CA ALA A 133 -17.50 3.63 0.51
C ALA A 133 -18.90 4.05 0.03
N THR A 134 -19.03 4.45 -1.23
CA THR A 134 -20.35 4.79 -1.81
C THR A 134 -21.27 3.56 -1.84
N THR A 135 -20.72 2.36 -2.07
CA THR A 135 -21.49 1.12 -1.97
C THR A 135 -22.03 0.91 -0.56
N ALA A 136 -21.21 1.11 0.46
CA ALA A 136 -21.60 1.01 1.85
C ALA A 136 -22.69 2.06 2.21
N GLU A 137 -22.51 3.31 1.76
CA GLU A 137 -23.49 4.39 1.91
C GLU A 137 -24.87 3.99 1.33
N ARG A 138 -24.87 3.47 0.10
CA ARG A 138 -26.11 3.06 -0.59
C ARG A 138 -26.73 1.81 0.02
N TYR A 139 -25.91 0.86 0.47
CA TYR A 139 -26.38 -0.35 1.13
C TYR A 139 -26.90 -0.05 2.54
N GLY A 140 -26.15 0.70 3.36
CA GLY A 140 -26.47 1.00 4.74
C GLY A 140 -27.52 2.11 4.93
N GLY A 141 -27.77 2.91 3.89
CA GLY A 141 -28.69 4.05 3.97
C GLY A 141 -28.14 5.23 4.78
N THR A 142 -26.83 5.26 5.02
CA THR A 142 -26.14 6.32 5.75
C THR A 142 -25.13 7.02 4.84
N GLU A 143 -25.11 8.35 4.85
CA GLU A 143 -24.01 9.07 4.20
C GLU A 143 -22.74 8.95 5.06
N ALA A 144 -21.76 8.20 4.57
CA ALA A 144 -20.45 8.16 5.19
C ALA A 144 -19.67 9.40 4.76
N LEU A 145 -19.70 10.44 5.58
CA LEU A 145 -18.80 11.58 5.39
C LEU A 145 -17.36 11.09 5.49
N PRO A 146 -16.45 11.51 4.59
CA PRO A 146 -15.05 11.20 4.71
C PRO A 146 -14.55 11.65 6.08
N VAL A 147 -13.88 10.77 6.81
CA VAL A 147 -13.18 11.18 8.04
C VAL A 147 -12.22 12.30 7.64
N PRO A 148 -12.29 13.50 8.26
CA PRO A 148 -11.42 14.61 7.92
C PRO A 148 -9.99 14.10 7.94
N GLY A 149 -9.35 14.05 6.77
CA GLY A 149 -7.93 13.78 6.68
C GLY A 149 -7.21 14.82 7.51
N ARG A 150 -6.12 14.48 8.21
CA ARG A 150 -5.28 15.50 8.81
C ARG A 150 -5.02 16.55 7.75
N VAL A 151 -5.45 17.79 8.00
CA VAL A 151 -5.14 18.94 7.17
C VAL A 151 -3.63 18.90 6.97
N ARG A 152 -3.18 18.69 5.75
CA ARG A 152 -1.76 18.79 5.42
C ARG A 152 -1.40 20.24 5.73
N PRO A 153 -0.39 20.51 6.58
CA PRO A 153 0.04 21.87 6.81
C PRO A 153 0.30 22.52 5.44
N GLU A 154 -0.21 23.73 5.23
CA GLU A 154 0.06 24.52 4.03
C GLU A 154 1.56 24.43 3.73
N ARG A 155 1.92 24.09 2.50
CA ARG A 155 3.33 23.93 2.10
C ARG A 155 4.04 25.25 2.42
N PRO A 156 5.12 25.27 3.20
CA PRO A 156 6.01 26.41 3.20
C PRO A 156 6.44 26.61 1.74
N GLY A 157 6.39 27.85 1.28
CA GLY A 157 6.83 28.19 -0.07
C GLY A 157 8.19 27.59 -0.40
N PRO A 158 8.56 27.39 -1.68
CA PRO A 158 9.78 26.71 -2.07
C PRO A 158 10.98 27.41 -1.44
N THR A 159 11.53 26.81 -0.40
CA THR A 159 12.85 27.18 0.10
C THR A 159 13.83 26.71 -0.96
N PRO A 160 14.74 27.56 -1.47
CA PRO A 160 15.74 27.15 -2.43
C PRO A 160 16.55 26.01 -1.80
N SER A 161 16.28 24.80 -2.23
CA SER A 161 17.01 23.63 -1.75
C SER A 161 18.42 23.71 -2.30
N GLY A 162 19.37 23.94 -1.40
CA GLY A 162 20.76 23.73 -1.70
C GLY A 162 20.94 22.36 -2.33
N THR A 163 21.67 22.29 -3.42
CA THR A 163 22.16 21.12 -4.12
C THR A 163 23.09 20.32 -3.20
N GLY A 164 22.52 19.67 -2.20
CA GLY A 164 23.21 18.87 -1.20
C GLY A 164 22.97 17.37 -1.39
N ALA A 165 23.95 16.67 -1.87
CA ALA A 165 24.20 15.22 -1.68
C ALA A 165 23.22 14.20 -2.28
N THR A 166 22.66 14.41 -3.47
CA THR A 166 21.96 13.36 -4.21
C THR A 166 22.82 12.63 -5.26
N GLY A 167 24.08 13.06 -5.46
CA GLY A 167 24.85 12.68 -6.65
C GLY A 167 25.48 11.27 -6.64
N ARG A 168 25.80 10.67 -5.51
CA ARG A 168 26.54 9.39 -5.49
C ARG A 168 25.68 8.15 -5.27
N THR A 169 24.58 8.25 -4.53
CA THR A 169 23.71 7.10 -4.19
C THR A 169 22.81 6.67 -5.35
N VAL A 170 22.60 7.52 -6.34
CA VAL A 170 21.76 7.24 -7.52
C VAL A 170 22.43 6.29 -8.51
N LEU A 171 23.77 6.23 -8.52
CA LEU A 171 24.56 5.42 -9.47
C LEU A 171 24.78 3.96 -9.02
N ALA A 172 24.50 3.62 -7.76
CA ALA A 172 24.63 2.24 -7.31
C ALA A 172 23.41 1.40 -7.76
N ARG A 173 23.67 0.22 -8.31
CA ARG A 173 22.60 -0.74 -8.64
C ARG A 173 21.96 -1.23 -7.36
N PRO A 174 20.61 -1.13 -7.23
CA PRO A 174 19.94 -1.65 -6.05
C PRO A 174 20.02 -3.18 -6.00
N VAL A 175 20.14 -3.71 -4.79
CA VAL A 175 20.03 -5.16 -4.61
C VAL A 175 18.63 -5.65 -4.99
N ARG A 176 18.56 -6.90 -5.44
CA ARG A 176 17.30 -7.61 -5.69
C ARG A 176 16.96 -8.45 -4.48
N VAL A 177 15.69 -8.70 -4.26
CA VAL A 177 15.28 -9.76 -3.35
C VAL A 177 15.83 -11.08 -3.91
N ALA A 178 16.56 -11.81 -3.08
CA ALA A 178 17.15 -13.09 -3.49
C ALA A 178 16.01 -14.07 -3.84
N PRO A 179 16.09 -14.74 -5.01
CA PRO A 179 15.14 -15.80 -5.32
C PRO A 179 15.35 -16.96 -4.34
N ASP A 180 14.31 -17.74 -4.19
CA ASP A 180 14.36 -18.98 -3.40
C ASP A 180 15.46 -19.91 -3.93
N SER A 181 16.42 -20.22 -3.08
CA SER A 181 17.55 -21.12 -3.41
C SER A 181 17.26 -22.59 -3.09
N ARG A 182 16.08 -22.91 -2.52
CA ARG A 182 15.71 -24.31 -2.22
C ARG A 182 15.50 -25.08 -3.52
N PRO A 183 16.16 -26.23 -3.71
CA PRO A 183 15.91 -27.10 -4.84
C PRO A 183 14.49 -27.68 -4.70
N GLY A 184 13.58 -27.16 -5.48
CA GLY A 184 12.25 -27.73 -5.67
C GLY A 184 12.19 -28.49 -7.00
N PRO A 185 11.17 -29.36 -7.22
CA PRO A 185 10.94 -29.97 -8.52
C PRO A 185 10.90 -28.85 -9.57
N VAL A 186 11.49 -29.09 -10.74
CA VAL A 186 11.64 -28.14 -11.84
C VAL A 186 10.36 -27.31 -11.94
N ARG A 187 10.44 -26.04 -11.55
CA ARG A 187 9.25 -25.16 -11.52
C ARG A 187 8.74 -25.05 -12.95
N ALA A 188 7.65 -25.75 -13.25
CA ALA A 188 6.76 -25.25 -14.27
C ALA A 188 6.54 -23.78 -13.91
N ARG A 189 6.86 -22.86 -14.85
CA ARG A 189 6.90 -21.40 -14.65
C ARG A 189 5.66 -20.97 -13.86
N ALA A 190 5.82 -20.74 -12.55
CA ALA A 190 4.70 -20.45 -11.68
C ALA A 190 4.13 -19.11 -12.07
N VAL A 191 2.91 -19.13 -12.62
CA VAL A 191 2.20 -17.94 -13.07
C VAL A 191 1.53 -17.24 -11.90
N GLY A 192 1.43 -15.93 -11.95
CA GLY A 192 0.71 -15.12 -10.99
C GLY A 192 1.54 -14.72 -9.75
N ASN A 193 0.84 -14.34 -8.72
CA ASN A 193 1.41 -13.85 -7.48
C ASN A 193 1.08 -14.76 -6.29
N GLY A 194 1.96 -14.80 -5.30
CA GLY A 194 1.67 -15.22 -3.94
C GLY A 194 1.39 -14.02 -3.06
N MET A 195 0.71 -14.24 -1.94
CA MET A 195 0.33 -13.17 -1.00
C MET A 195 0.19 -13.72 0.42
N VAL A 196 0.64 -12.93 1.40
CA VAL A 196 0.35 -13.11 2.82
C VAL A 196 -0.23 -11.82 3.37
N GLN A 197 -1.27 -11.96 4.18
CA GLN A 197 -1.89 -10.88 4.94
C GLN A 197 -1.52 -11.03 6.43
N ALA A 198 -1.11 -9.93 7.05
CA ALA A 198 -0.76 -9.88 8.46
C ALA A 198 -1.52 -8.75 9.15
N ASP A 199 -2.15 -9.08 10.28
CA ASP A 199 -2.76 -8.11 11.17
C ASP A 199 -1.78 -7.78 12.30
N LEU A 200 -1.19 -6.58 12.25
CA LEU A 200 -0.10 -6.17 13.11
C LEU A 200 -0.53 -4.99 14.01
N PRO A 201 0.08 -4.82 15.19
CA PRO A 201 -0.08 -3.59 15.94
C PRO A 201 0.49 -2.42 15.14
N VAL A 202 -0.14 -1.24 15.25
CA VAL A 202 0.45 -0.02 14.69
C VAL A 202 1.77 0.25 15.43
N PRO A 203 2.91 0.33 14.72
CA PRO A 203 4.19 0.48 15.39
C PRO A 203 4.25 1.80 16.16
N ARG A 204 4.76 1.74 17.40
CA ARG A 204 4.90 2.91 18.26
C ARG A 204 5.86 3.92 17.63
N ARG A 205 5.62 5.18 17.89
CA ARG A 205 6.46 6.30 17.43
C ARG A 205 6.88 7.09 18.65
N ALA A 206 8.14 7.51 18.69
CA ALA A 206 8.59 8.40 19.74
C ALA A 206 7.70 9.65 19.79
N ALA A 207 7.11 9.92 20.95
CA ALA A 207 6.41 11.17 21.19
C ALA A 207 7.47 12.28 21.34
N ARG A 208 7.21 13.44 20.74
CA ARG A 208 7.98 14.65 20.99
C ARG A 208 7.07 15.59 21.74
N ASP A 209 7.53 16.12 22.87
CA ASP A 209 6.77 17.11 23.63
C ASP A 209 6.37 18.27 22.72
N GLY A 210 5.07 18.34 22.38
CA GLY A 210 4.47 19.40 21.56
C GLY A 210 4.83 19.46 20.07
N GLY A 211 5.57 18.49 19.50
CA GLY A 211 6.02 18.50 18.11
C GLY A 211 5.55 17.31 17.26
N LEU A 212 5.70 17.44 15.91
CA LEU A 212 5.47 16.32 14.99
C LEU A 212 6.44 15.18 15.31
N PRO A 213 5.98 13.91 15.26
CA PRO A 213 6.86 12.76 15.47
C PRO A 213 8.03 12.78 14.47
N PRO A 214 9.24 12.36 14.87
CA PRO A 214 10.43 12.42 14.04
C PRO A 214 10.32 11.58 12.77
N TRP A 215 9.47 10.55 12.77
CA TRP A 215 9.15 9.68 11.61
C TRP A 215 7.69 9.27 11.62
N THR A 216 7.23 8.73 10.50
CA THR A 216 5.85 8.25 10.30
C THR A 216 5.80 6.73 10.19
N VAL A 217 4.59 6.14 10.29
CA VAL A 217 4.39 4.70 10.02
C VAL A 217 4.91 4.33 8.62
N ASN A 218 4.78 5.23 7.64
CA ASN A 218 5.34 4.99 6.31
C ASN A 218 6.87 4.86 6.33
N ASP A 219 7.55 5.66 7.12
CA ASP A 219 9.02 5.57 7.27
C ASP A 219 9.42 4.26 7.96
N GLN A 220 8.62 3.81 8.95
CA GLN A 220 8.82 2.51 9.61
C GLN A 220 8.61 1.35 8.64
N LEU A 221 7.60 1.39 7.77
CA LEU A 221 7.39 0.37 6.73
C LEU A 221 8.55 0.32 5.72
N LEU A 222 9.09 1.47 5.32
CA LEU A 222 10.26 1.54 4.44
C LEU A 222 11.49 0.93 5.11
N VAL A 223 11.77 1.28 6.36
CA VAL A 223 12.89 0.73 7.14
C VAL A 223 12.70 -0.77 7.33
N ALA A 224 11.52 -1.22 7.79
CA ALA A 224 11.22 -2.64 7.96
C ALA A 224 11.43 -3.43 6.66
N THR A 225 10.96 -2.92 5.52
CA THR A 225 11.18 -3.56 4.22
C THR A 225 12.66 -3.65 3.86
N SER A 226 13.43 -2.59 4.14
CA SER A 226 14.88 -2.59 3.89
C SER A 226 15.61 -3.64 4.74
N LEU A 227 15.31 -3.71 6.04
CA LEU A 227 15.87 -4.71 6.96
C LEU A 227 15.48 -6.12 6.54
N THR A 228 14.21 -6.33 6.19
CA THR A 228 13.70 -7.62 5.71
C THR A 228 14.47 -8.11 4.48
N VAL A 229 14.63 -7.25 3.47
CA VAL A 229 15.37 -7.61 2.25
C VAL A 229 16.85 -7.89 2.56
N GLY A 230 17.48 -7.08 3.42
CA GLY A 230 18.86 -7.30 3.82
C GLY A 230 19.04 -8.65 4.52
N ARG A 231 18.25 -8.94 5.55
CA ARG A 231 18.30 -10.20 6.32
C ARG A 231 17.94 -11.40 5.44
N TRP A 232 16.92 -11.29 4.61
CA TRP A 232 16.55 -12.32 3.64
C TRP A 232 17.70 -12.64 2.69
N ASN A 233 18.31 -11.61 2.07
CA ASN A 233 19.41 -11.83 1.14
C ASN A 233 20.60 -12.52 1.83
N VAL A 234 20.95 -12.11 3.05
CA VAL A 234 22.02 -12.74 3.83
C VAL A 234 21.68 -14.21 4.12
N SER A 235 20.45 -14.53 4.53
CA SER A 235 20.01 -15.91 4.77
C SER A 235 20.06 -16.79 3.51
N GLN A 236 19.95 -16.17 2.32
CA GLN A 236 20.10 -16.86 1.02
C GLN A 236 21.54 -16.83 0.49
N GLY A 237 22.54 -16.48 1.30
CA GLY A 237 23.94 -16.41 0.91
C GLY A 237 24.27 -15.27 -0.06
N ARG A 238 23.43 -14.23 -0.12
CA ARG A 238 23.64 -13.06 -0.97
C ARG A 238 24.08 -11.86 -0.13
N PRO A 239 24.93 -10.97 -0.67
CA PRO A 239 25.33 -9.78 0.07
C PRO A 239 24.12 -8.87 0.31
N ALA A 240 24.04 -8.32 1.52
CA ALA A 240 23.24 -7.13 1.75
C ALA A 240 23.88 -5.96 0.99
N GLY A 241 23.08 -5.16 0.30
CA GLY A 241 23.58 -4.04 -0.49
C GLY A 241 22.55 -2.91 -0.54
N PRO A 242 22.76 -1.91 -1.40
CA PRO A 242 21.89 -0.73 -1.45
C PRO A 242 20.47 -1.11 -1.83
N VAL A 243 19.52 -0.84 -0.93
CA VAL A 243 18.08 -1.04 -1.15
C VAL A 243 17.48 0.24 -1.69
N ARG A 244 16.69 0.12 -2.74
CA ARG A 244 15.90 1.22 -3.31
C ARG A 244 14.43 0.83 -3.34
N LEU A 245 13.59 1.62 -2.68
CA LEU A 245 12.16 1.34 -2.57
C LEU A 245 11.36 2.35 -3.39
N THR A 246 10.38 1.87 -4.15
CA THR A 246 9.39 2.74 -4.78
C THR A 246 8.26 2.99 -3.80
N MET A 247 7.89 4.27 -3.64
CA MET A 247 6.80 4.71 -2.79
C MET A 247 5.81 5.54 -3.61
N PRO A 248 4.54 5.16 -3.70
CA PRO A 248 3.49 6.01 -4.26
C PRO A 248 3.18 7.18 -3.34
N VAL A 249 3.02 8.36 -3.91
CA VAL A 249 2.56 9.56 -3.22
C VAL A 249 1.27 10.04 -3.88
N ASP A 250 0.20 10.10 -3.11
CA ASP A 250 -1.08 10.63 -3.56
C ASP A 250 -1.17 12.11 -3.18
N ASP A 251 -1.17 12.98 -4.17
CA ASP A 251 -1.26 14.43 -4.01
C ASP A 251 -2.70 14.95 -4.19
N ARG A 252 -3.68 14.07 -4.47
CA ARG A 252 -5.09 14.44 -4.60
C ARG A 252 -5.69 14.87 -3.26
N PRO A 253 -6.65 15.81 -3.28
CA PRO A 253 -7.44 16.14 -2.11
C PRO A 253 -8.23 14.90 -1.66
N ARG A 254 -8.23 14.61 -0.37
CA ARG A 254 -9.00 13.51 0.22
C ARG A 254 -10.37 14.04 0.62
N GLY A 255 -11.36 13.85 -0.23
CA GLY A 255 -12.72 14.31 0.00
C GLY A 255 -13.70 13.56 -0.87
N THR A 256 -14.97 13.96 -0.82
CA THR A 256 -16.05 13.44 -1.68
C THR A 256 -15.74 13.65 -3.16
N ASP A 257 -15.05 14.75 -3.47
CA ASP A 257 -14.72 15.18 -4.84
C ASP A 257 -13.35 14.66 -5.30
N MET A 258 -12.78 13.64 -4.65
CA MET A 258 -11.51 13.06 -5.06
C MET A 258 -11.58 12.58 -6.52
N PRO A 259 -10.70 13.06 -7.42
CA PRO A 259 -10.69 12.60 -8.80
C PRO A 259 -10.42 11.10 -8.90
N MET A 260 -11.33 10.36 -9.55
CA MET A 260 -11.19 8.93 -9.78
C MET A 260 -10.14 8.65 -10.86
N GLY A 261 -9.41 7.56 -10.72
CA GLY A 261 -8.37 7.14 -11.65
C GLY A 261 -7.03 6.91 -10.97
N ASN A 262 -5.92 6.92 -11.73
CA ASN A 262 -4.56 6.83 -11.19
C ASN A 262 -4.03 8.25 -10.88
N GLY A 263 -4.08 8.67 -9.62
CA GLY A 263 -3.65 10.00 -9.16
C GLY A 263 -2.36 9.99 -8.36
N THR A 264 -1.64 8.87 -8.31
CA THR A 264 -0.41 8.75 -7.54
C THR A 264 0.82 8.96 -8.41
N ARG A 265 1.81 9.71 -7.91
CA ARG A 265 3.17 9.75 -8.47
C ARG A 265 4.06 8.76 -7.73
N LEU A 266 5.02 8.19 -8.45
CA LEU A 266 5.98 7.27 -7.87
C LEU A 266 7.27 8.01 -7.53
N VAL A 267 7.75 7.83 -6.30
CA VAL A 267 9.05 8.34 -5.87
C VAL A 267 9.96 7.18 -5.48
N GLU A 268 11.26 7.31 -5.74
CA GLU A 268 12.24 6.32 -5.34
C GLU A 268 12.98 6.78 -4.09
N VAL A 269 12.92 5.96 -3.05
CA VAL A 269 13.61 6.17 -1.79
C VAL A 269 14.84 5.27 -1.76
N ALA A 270 16.03 5.86 -1.91
CA ALA A 270 17.26 5.14 -1.68
C ALA A 270 17.47 4.99 -0.16
N MET A 271 17.54 3.76 0.32
CA MET A 271 17.79 3.50 1.74
C MET A 271 19.27 3.73 2.03
N PRO A 272 19.60 4.35 3.18
CA PRO A 272 21.00 4.53 3.57
C PRO A 272 21.67 3.17 3.79
N SER A 273 22.82 2.98 3.21
CA SER A 273 23.68 1.80 3.39
C SER A 273 25.16 2.25 3.35
N GLU A 274 25.51 3.20 4.22
CA GLU A 274 26.74 3.97 4.01
C GLU A 274 27.94 3.41 4.75
N ASP A 275 27.75 2.60 5.80
CA ASP A 275 28.83 1.99 6.56
C ASP A 275 28.63 0.47 6.67
N PRO A 276 29.63 -0.37 6.30
CA PRO A 276 29.57 -1.81 6.56
C PRO A 276 29.32 -2.16 8.04
N ARG A 277 29.78 -1.34 8.98
CA ARG A 277 29.52 -1.52 10.41
C ARG A 277 28.06 -1.29 10.79
N ASP A 278 27.42 -0.26 10.19
CA ASP A 278 25.99 -0.03 10.41
C ASP A 278 25.15 -1.18 9.85
N MET A 279 25.59 -1.81 8.75
CA MET A 279 24.88 -2.97 8.20
C MET A 279 24.96 -4.20 9.12
N GLU A 280 26.09 -4.45 9.76
CA GLU A 280 26.22 -5.51 10.75
C GLU A 280 25.31 -5.29 11.95
N LEU A 281 25.28 -4.06 12.48
CA LEU A 281 24.40 -3.66 13.58
C LEU A 281 22.91 -3.75 13.24
N LEU A 282 22.54 -3.51 11.97
CA LEU A 282 21.15 -3.51 11.50
C LEU A 282 20.64 -4.89 11.11
N LEU A 283 21.51 -5.78 10.62
CA LEU A 283 21.11 -7.08 10.07
C LEU A 283 21.39 -8.27 11.00
N GLY A 284 22.01 -8.04 12.15
CA GLY A 284 22.20 -9.06 13.20
C GLY A 284 20.87 -9.63 13.72
N GLU A 285 20.94 -10.70 14.50
CA GLU A 285 19.75 -11.32 15.12
C GLU A 285 18.95 -10.30 15.96
N ARG A 286 19.64 -9.37 16.61
CA ARG A 286 19.05 -8.27 17.38
C ARG A 286 19.59 -6.96 16.82
N PRO A 287 18.83 -6.29 15.94
CA PRO A 287 19.23 -5.00 15.41
C PRO A 287 19.46 -3.97 16.52
N ASP A 288 20.57 -3.23 16.41
CA ASP A 288 20.89 -2.18 17.40
C ASP A 288 19.84 -1.04 17.36
N PRO A 289 19.18 -0.73 18.50
CA PRO A 289 18.10 0.27 18.52
C PRO A 289 18.56 1.67 18.09
N GLU A 290 19.80 2.07 18.38
CA GLU A 290 20.29 3.38 17.97
C GLU A 290 20.57 3.45 16.46
N ALA A 291 21.11 2.37 15.87
CA ALA A 291 21.29 2.25 14.44
C ALA A 291 19.92 2.32 13.71
N VAL A 292 18.91 1.60 14.22
CA VAL A 292 17.53 1.66 13.69
C VAL A 292 16.96 3.07 13.83
N ALA A 293 17.15 3.76 14.94
CA ALA A 293 16.68 5.14 15.15
C ALA A 293 17.38 6.13 14.19
N ARG A 294 18.68 5.97 13.93
CA ARG A 294 19.41 6.77 12.93
C ARG A 294 18.84 6.54 11.53
N LEU A 295 18.62 5.28 11.17
CA LEU A 295 18.04 4.89 9.88
C LEU A 295 16.63 5.49 9.69
N LEU A 296 15.75 5.41 10.71
CA LEU A 296 14.41 6.00 10.70
C LEU A 296 14.47 7.51 10.52
N ARG A 297 15.31 8.22 11.26
CA ARG A 297 15.45 9.68 11.13
C ARG A 297 15.94 10.10 9.74
N THR A 298 16.90 9.38 9.20
CA THR A 298 17.45 9.66 7.87
C THR A 298 16.44 9.35 6.78
N THR A 299 15.71 8.24 6.88
CA THR A 299 14.62 7.88 5.97
C THR A 299 13.52 8.94 6.02
N ALA A 300 13.11 9.38 7.21
CA ALA A 300 12.07 10.40 7.38
C ALA A 300 12.46 11.76 6.77
N ARG A 301 13.72 12.17 6.86
CA ARG A 301 14.21 13.38 6.18
C ARG A 301 14.12 13.25 4.66
N ARG A 302 14.55 12.10 4.10
CA ARG A 302 14.50 11.81 2.65
C ARG A 302 13.06 11.78 2.13
N THR A 303 12.16 11.07 2.82
CA THR A 303 10.75 10.97 2.40
C THR A 303 10.03 12.33 2.45
N ARG A 304 10.33 13.17 3.44
CA ARG A 304 9.79 14.55 3.48
C ARG A 304 10.27 15.37 2.29
N ALA A 305 11.57 15.36 1.99
CA ALA A 305 12.14 16.07 0.84
C ALA A 305 11.52 15.58 -0.48
N LEU A 306 11.37 14.26 -0.66
CA LEU A 306 10.76 13.69 -1.86
C LEU A 306 9.26 14.03 -2.00
N LYS A 307 8.53 14.12 -0.89
CA LYS A 307 7.11 14.50 -0.90
C LYS A 307 6.91 15.99 -1.17
N SER A 308 7.84 16.85 -0.78
CA SER A 308 7.78 18.29 -1.04
C SER A 308 8.32 18.68 -2.43
N ALA A 309 9.11 17.84 -3.07
CA ALA A 309 9.62 18.11 -4.42
C ALA A 309 8.49 18.02 -5.46
N ASP A 310 8.39 19.04 -6.31
CA ASP A 310 7.51 18.99 -7.48
C ASP A 310 8.13 18.05 -8.51
N GLY A 311 7.43 16.96 -8.80
CA GLY A 311 7.88 15.94 -9.75
C GLY A 311 6.80 15.62 -10.78
N ALA A 312 7.22 15.33 -12.02
CA ALA A 312 6.29 14.81 -13.02
C ALA A 312 5.69 13.48 -12.54
N PRO A 313 4.38 13.22 -12.77
CA PRO A 313 3.68 12.05 -12.25
C PRO A 313 4.34 10.69 -12.57
N MET A 314 5.13 10.61 -13.61
CA MET A 314 5.73 9.35 -14.10
C MET A 314 7.25 9.43 -14.29
N GLY A 315 7.93 10.46 -13.79
CA GLY A 315 9.37 10.64 -13.94
C GLY A 315 9.81 11.22 -15.30
N ALA A 316 11.05 11.71 -15.34
CA ALA A 316 11.66 12.23 -16.58
C ALA A 316 11.75 11.12 -17.64
N GLY A 317 11.26 11.36 -18.85
CA GLY A 317 11.26 10.40 -19.95
C GLY A 317 9.96 9.62 -20.16
N ALA A 318 9.05 9.57 -19.19
CA ALA A 318 7.75 8.92 -19.40
C ALA A 318 6.90 9.64 -20.46
N SER A 319 7.03 10.95 -20.57
CA SER A 319 6.38 11.77 -21.61
C SER A 319 6.84 11.35 -23.02
N LEU A 320 8.11 11.01 -23.19
CA LEU A 320 8.64 10.54 -24.47
C LEU A 320 8.03 9.18 -24.88
N LEU A 321 7.87 8.27 -23.90
CA LEU A 321 7.26 6.96 -24.14
C LEU A 321 5.75 7.02 -24.37
N THR A 322 5.08 8.09 -23.92
CA THR A 322 3.65 8.31 -24.13
C THR A 322 3.33 9.23 -25.29
N ALA A 323 4.33 9.93 -25.84
CA ALA A 323 4.13 10.82 -26.99
C ALA A 323 3.60 10.05 -28.21
N PRO A 324 2.58 10.58 -28.95
CA PRO A 324 1.95 9.90 -30.06
C PRO A 324 2.77 9.95 -31.34
N LEU A 325 4.08 10.00 -31.25
CA LEU A 325 5.01 10.06 -32.39
C LEU A 325 5.11 8.73 -33.13
N LEU A 326 5.05 7.63 -32.39
CA LEU A 326 5.15 6.26 -32.93
C LEU A 326 3.88 5.47 -32.70
N PRO A 327 3.56 4.50 -33.56
CA PRO A 327 2.48 3.56 -33.33
C PRO A 327 2.59 2.83 -31.99
N VAL A 328 1.44 2.53 -31.39
CA VAL A 328 1.36 1.85 -30.06
C VAL A 328 2.13 0.53 -30.06
N GLY A 329 2.06 -0.26 -31.15
CA GLY A 329 2.78 -1.53 -31.25
C GLY A 329 4.31 -1.34 -31.18
N VAL A 330 4.84 -0.35 -31.93
CA VAL A 330 6.28 -0.03 -31.93
C VAL A 330 6.72 0.46 -30.56
N ARG A 331 5.98 1.39 -29.95
CA ARG A 331 6.25 1.85 -28.58
C ARG A 331 6.24 0.70 -27.57
N GLY A 332 5.33 -0.26 -27.74
CA GLY A 332 5.26 -1.46 -26.90
C GLY A 332 6.54 -2.29 -26.96
N VAL A 333 7.06 -2.54 -28.16
CA VAL A 333 8.34 -3.27 -28.35
C VAL A 333 9.51 -2.51 -27.72
N LEU A 334 9.63 -1.21 -28.04
CA LEU A 334 10.70 -0.36 -27.49
C LEU A 334 10.66 -0.29 -25.95
N THR A 335 9.48 -0.11 -25.38
CA THR A 335 9.32 -0.03 -23.91
C THR A 335 9.68 -1.36 -23.25
N ARG A 336 9.28 -2.50 -23.82
CA ARG A 336 9.66 -3.82 -23.29
C ARG A 336 11.17 -4.05 -23.40
N GLY A 337 11.78 -3.67 -24.51
CA GLY A 337 13.23 -3.73 -24.69
C GLY A 337 13.99 -2.87 -23.69
N ALA A 338 13.59 -1.61 -23.53
CA ALA A 338 14.18 -0.68 -22.57
C ALA A 338 14.01 -1.20 -21.13
N ARG A 339 12.85 -1.71 -20.76
CA ARG A 339 12.64 -2.31 -19.42
C ARG A 339 13.55 -3.50 -19.14
N ARG A 340 13.78 -4.36 -20.14
CA ARG A 340 14.73 -5.46 -20.01
C ARG A 340 16.17 -4.95 -19.83
N ALA A 341 16.57 -3.97 -20.61
CA ALA A 341 17.90 -3.38 -20.53
C ALA A 341 18.17 -2.71 -19.17
N VAL A 342 17.17 -2.00 -18.61
CA VAL A 342 17.30 -1.32 -17.30
C VAL A 342 16.78 -2.16 -16.13
N ALA A 343 16.47 -3.44 -16.35
CA ALA A 343 15.90 -4.31 -15.31
C ALA A 343 16.73 -4.34 -14.03
N SER A 344 18.05 -4.37 -14.14
CA SER A 344 18.98 -4.35 -13.00
C SER A 344 18.98 -3.05 -12.19
N TRP A 345 18.44 -1.97 -12.75
CA TRP A 345 18.32 -0.66 -12.11
C TRP A 345 16.94 -0.39 -11.51
N THR A 346 15.99 -1.31 -11.69
CA THR A 346 14.65 -1.20 -11.08
C THR A 346 14.78 -1.28 -9.56
N SER A 347 13.93 -0.54 -8.85
CA SER A 347 13.86 -0.57 -7.38
C SER A 347 13.68 -1.99 -6.84
N THR A 348 14.18 -2.23 -5.64
CA THR A 348 14.17 -3.53 -4.94
C THR A 348 12.74 -4.02 -4.68
N ALA A 349 11.89 -3.15 -4.12
CA ALA A 349 10.50 -3.44 -3.78
C ALA A 349 9.62 -2.19 -3.91
N LEU A 350 8.30 -2.40 -3.93
CA LEU A 350 7.28 -1.35 -3.79
C LEU A 350 6.79 -1.34 -2.34
N VAL A 351 6.71 -0.16 -1.73
CA VAL A 351 6.07 0.01 -0.41
C VAL A 351 4.99 1.07 -0.56
N THR A 352 3.75 0.69 -0.28
CA THR A 352 2.59 1.58 -0.39
C THR A 352 1.78 1.57 0.90
N ASN A 353 1.37 2.75 1.34
CA ASN A 353 0.60 2.90 2.57
C ASN A 353 -0.50 3.93 2.36
N ILE A 354 -1.75 3.49 2.41
CA ILE A 354 -2.90 4.40 2.33
C ILE A 354 -3.19 5.09 3.67
N GLY A 355 -2.51 4.68 4.74
CA GLY A 355 -2.73 5.19 6.10
C GLY A 355 -4.04 4.70 6.69
N ARG A 356 -4.69 5.53 7.52
CA ARG A 356 -6.02 5.21 8.03
C ARG A 356 -7.01 5.22 6.87
N VAL A 357 -7.80 4.16 6.76
CA VAL A 357 -8.92 4.10 5.80
C VAL A 357 -9.85 5.29 6.06
N PRO A 358 -10.08 6.19 5.08
CA PRO A 358 -10.75 7.46 5.32
C PRO A 358 -12.27 7.35 5.37
N TYR A 359 -12.82 6.15 5.21
CA TYR A 359 -14.24 5.86 5.15
C TYR A 359 -14.64 4.88 6.23
N ALA A 360 -15.87 5.02 6.76
CA ALA A 360 -16.39 4.12 7.79
C ALA A 360 -16.65 2.71 7.26
N LEU A 361 -16.94 2.54 5.94
CA LEU A 361 -17.39 1.29 5.31
C LEU A 361 -18.45 0.59 6.15
N ASP A 362 -19.51 1.32 6.45
CA ASP A 362 -20.63 0.86 7.26
C ASP A 362 -21.74 0.35 6.34
N PHE A 363 -22.00 -0.95 6.39
CA PHE A 363 -23.01 -1.64 5.59
C PHE A 363 -24.32 -1.86 6.39
N GLY A 364 -24.63 -0.99 7.33
CA GLY A 364 -25.88 -1.04 8.11
C GLY A 364 -26.02 -2.34 8.91
N ASP A 365 -26.99 -3.16 8.57
CA ASP A 365 -27.29 -4.46 9.22
C ASP A 365 -26.17 -5.50 9.11
N ALA A 366 -25.33 -5.42 8.06
CA ALA A 366 -24.14 -6.25 7.96
C ALA A 366 -22.95 -5.71 8.78
N GLY A 367 -23.10 -4.55 9.37
CA GLY A 367 -22.12 -3.92 10.25
C GLY A 367 -21.03 -3.14 9.54
N ARG A 368 -20.11 -2.62 10.36
CA ARG A 368 -18.97 -1.82 9.92
C ARG A 368 -17.77 -2.71 9.65
N ALA A 369 -16.96 -2.34 8.64
CA ALA A 369 -15.73 -3.04 8.33
C ALA A 369 -14.81 -3.17 9.55
N THR A 370 -14.46 -4.41 9.89
CA THR A 370 -13.54 -4.76 10.98
C THR A 370 -12.09 -4.72 10.54
N ALA A 371 -11.84 -5.06 9.27
CA ALA A 371 -10.50 -5.07 8.68
C ALA A 371 -10.54 -4.70 7.19
N VAL A 372 -9.50 -4.01 6.75
CA VAL A 372 -9.31 -3.64 5.33
C VAL A 372 -7.88 -3.90 4.94
N TRP A 373 -7.67 -4.85 4.03
CA TRP A 373 -6.38 -5.09 3.38
C TRP A 373 -6.41 -4.59 1.94
N PHE A 374 -5.24 -4.25 1.43
CA PHE A 374 -5.09 -4.08 0.00
C PHE A 374 -3.73 -4.55 -0.46
N SER A 375 -3.59 -4.89 -1.73
CA SER A 375 -2.31 -5.25 -2.33
C SER A 375 -2.10 -4.51 -3.64
N ALA A 376 -0.84 -4.16 -3.92
CA ALA A 376 -0.41 -3.61 -5.19
C ALA A 376 0.25 -4.69 -6.05
N PRO A 377 0.30 -4.53 -7.39
CA PRO A 377 0.93 -5.51 -8.27
C PRO A 377 2.39 -5.78 -7.90
N ALA A 378 2.76 -7.06 -7.82
CA ALA A 378 4.13 -7.51 -7.61
C ALA A 378 4.64 -8.17 -8.90
N ARG A 379 5.24 -7.39 -9.79
CA ARG A 379 5.66 -7.82 -11.13
C ARG A 379 7.17 -7.80 -11.26
N MET A 380 7.70 -8.79 -11.97
CA MET A 380 9.11 -8.79 -12.34
C MET A 380 9.45 -7.56 -13.23
N PRO A 381 10.64 -6.97 -13.11
CA PRO A 381 11.82 -7.43 -12.36
C PRO A 381 11.86 -7.07 -10.88
N ARG A 382 10.94 -6.30 -10.32
CA ARG A 382 10.89 -5.95 -8.89
C ARG A 382 10.46 -7.15 -8.04
N GLY A 383 9.34 -7.76 -8.38
CA GLY A 383 8.85 -9.01 -7.83
C GLY A 383 8.29 -8.98 -6.42
N LEU A 384 8.38 -7.86 -5.67
CA LEU A 384 7.87 -7.72 -4.30
C LEU A 384 7.13 -6.40 -4.11
N SER A 385 5.97 -6.46 -3.45
CA SER A 385 5.25 -5.29 -2.96
C SER A 385 4.78 -5.49 -1.52
N VAL A 386 4.90 -4.44 -0.71
CA VAL A 386 4.38 -4.33 0.66
C VAL A 386 3.32 -3.24 0.65
N ALA A 387 2.10 -3.58 1.06
CA ALA A 387 0.99 -2.66 1.14
C ALA A 387 0.45 -2.61 2.57
N ALA A 388 0.06 -1.43 3.04
CA ALA A 388 -0.44 -1.26 4.40
C ALA A 388 -1.64 -0.31 4.47
N ALA A 389 -2.63 -0.68 5.29
CA ALA A 389 -3.78 0.13 5.65
C ALA A 389 -4.01 0.05 7.17
N ALA A 390 -4.58 1.09 7.77
CA ALA A 390 -4.93 1.07 9.18
C ALA A 390 -6.45 1.16 9.38
N THR A 391 -7.02 0.20 10.09
CA THR A 391 -8.44 0.12 10.43
C THR A 391 -8.57 -0.38 11.87
N GLY A 392 -9.52 0.16 12.65
CA GLY A 392 -9.77 -0.30 14.02
C GLY A 392 -8.56 -0.22 14.98
N GLY A 393 -7.59 0.67 14.72
CA GLY A 393 -6.38 0.76 15.54
C GLY A 393 -5.31 -0.29 15.21
N ARG A 394 -5.57 -1.15 14.23
CA ARG A 394 -4.64 -2.18 13.74
C ARG A 394 -4.03 -1.77 12.40
N LEU A 395 -2.87 -2.33 12.09
CA LEU A 395 -2.18 -2.17 10.81
C LEU A 395 -2.30 -3.46 10.01
N HIS A 396 -3.09 -3.41 8.95
CA HIS A 396 -3.28 -4.52 8.02
C HIS A 396 -2.23 -4.44 6.93
N VAL A 397 -1.31 -5.38 6.92
CA VAL A 397 -0.19 -5.43 5.98
C VAL A 397 -0.34 -6.59 5.03
N THR A 398 -0.10 -6.34 3.76
CA THR A 398 -0.08 -7.37 2.72
C THR A 398 1.29 -7.40 2.06
N LEU A 399 1.95 -8.54 2.10
CA LEU A 399 3.10 -8.82 1.26
C LEU A 399 2.61 -9.63 0.05
N ARG A 400 2.91 -9.13 -1.15
CA ARG A 400 2.60 -9.80 -2.42
C ARG A 400 3.87 -9.94 -3.23
N TRP A 401 4.11 -11.12 -3.78
CA TRP A 401 5.30 -11.42 -4.55
C TRP A 401 4.98 -12.10 -5.88
N SER A 402 5.89 -11.97 -6.82
CA SER A 402 5.87 -12.77 -8.04
C SER A 402 6.27 -14.20 -7.72
N ARG A 403 5.49 -15.18 -8.14
CA ARG A 403 5.85 -16.59 -8.00
C ARG A 403 7.07 -17.01 -8.83
N ALA A 404 7.45 -16.17 -9.80
CA ALA A 404 8.74 -16.33 -10.49
C ALA A 404 9.95 -15.96 -9.61
N LEU A 405 9.73 -15.20 -8.51
CA LEU A 405 10.77 -14.80 -7.55
C LEU A 405 10.81 -15.75 -6.34
N LEU A 406 9.68 -15.95 -5.67
CA LEU A 406 9.56 -16.70 -4.41
C LEU A 406 8.44 -17.74 -4.50
N GLY A 407 8.66 -18.92 -3.91
CA GLY A 407 7.60 -19.87 -3.61
C GLY A 407 6.73 -19.40 -2.44
N ASP A 408 5.57 -20.02 -2.24
CA ASP A 408 4.64 -19.60 -1.21
C ASP A 408 5.21 -19.81 0.21
N ALA A 409 5.99 -20.86 0.47
CA ALA A 409 6.67 -21.07 1.74
C ALA A 409 7.73 -19.97 2.03
N SER A 410 8.57 -19.66 1.05
CA SER A 410 9.58 -18.59 1.16
C SER A 410 8.94 -17.22 1.28
N GLY A 411 7.80 -16.99 0.62
CA GLY A 411 7.01 -15.78 0.78
C GLY A 411 6.44 -15.63 2.19
N ALA A 412 5.98 -16.73 2.81
CA ALA A 412 5.52 -16.72 4.19
C ALA A 412 6.67 -16.45 5.19
N GLU A 413 7.84 -17.05 4.96
CA GLU A 413 9.05 -16.77 5.75
C GLU A 413 9.47 -15.29 5.64
N LEU A 414 9.46 -14.74 4.42
CA LEU A 414 9.74 -13.31 4.20
C LEU A 414 8.73 -12.41 4.93
N ALA A 415 7.45 -12.80 4.98
CA ALA A 415 6.43 -12.05 5.69
C ALA A 415 6.61 -12.09 7.22
N ALA A 416 7.01 -13.24 7.78
CA ALA A 416 7.36 -13.37 9.19
C ALA A 416 8.56 -12.47 9.54
N LEU A 417 9.60 -12.50 8.71
CA LEU A 417 10.78 -11.65 8.85
C LEU A 417 10.44 -10.15 8.74
N PHE A 418 9.44 -9.80 7.92
CA PHE A 418 8.94 -8.44 7.83
C PHE A 418 8.22 -8.01 9.10
N ALA A 419 7.37 -8.84 9.67
CA ALA A 419 6.66 -8.53 10.92
C ALA A 419 7.66 -8.30 12.07
N GLU A 420 8.68 -9.13 12.17
CA GLU A 420 9.78 -8.96 13.12
C GLU A 420 10.55 -7.65 12.87
N SER A 421 10.95 -7.39 11.62
CA SER A 421 11.65 -6.16 11.25
C SER A 421 10.80 -4.90 11.50
N LEU A 422 9.47 -4.98 11.34
CA LEU A 422 8.58 -3.88 11.68
C LEU A 422 8.53 -3.63 13.19
N SER A 423 8.51 -4.69 13.98
CA SER A 423 8.50 -4.57 15.46
C SER A 423 9.76 -3.86 15.98
N THR A 424 10.92 -4.09 15.37
CA THR A 424 12.18 -3.41 15.77
C THR A 424 12.16 -1.90 15.50
N THR A 425 11.26 -1.43 14.64
CA THR A 425 11.06 0.01 14.39
C THR A 425 10.19 0.70 15.45
N SER A 426 9.58 -0.06 16.36
CA SER A 426 8.78 0.45 17.49
C SER A 426 9.67 0.85 18.65
N LEU A 427 10.43 1.96 18.48
CA LEU A 427 11.35 2.43 19.51
C LEU A 427 10.58 3.18 20.60
N THR A 428 10.67 2.69 21.83
CA THR A 428 10.33 3.43 23.05
C THR A 428 11.56 4.24 23.46
N GLN A 429 11.38 5.49 23.91
CA GLN A 429 12.50 6.18 24.60
C GLN A 429 12.87 5.35 25.82
N ALA A 430 14.15 5.02 25.95
CA ALA A 430 14.67 4.44 27.16
C ALA A 430 14.43 5.45 28.30
N GLY A 431 13.43 5.18 29.16
CA GLY A 431 13.07 6.06 30.27
C GLY A 431 11.58 6.05 30.65
N ASP A 432 10.69 5.47 29.87
CA ASP A 432 9.24 5.53 30.13
C ASP A 432 8.69 4.32 30.94
N ASP A 433 9.57 3.40 31.34
CA ASP A 433 9.22 2.22 32.17
C ASP A 433 9.44 2.42 33.67
N THR A 434 9.69 3.63 34.15
CA THR A 434 9.60 3.91 35.58
C THR A 434 8.13 4.10 35.95
N PRO A 435 7.55 3.24 36.81
CA PRO A 435 6.19 3.45 37.30
C PRO A 435 6.19 4.81 38.01
N ARG A 436 5.42 5.78 37.53
CA ARG A 436 5.19 7.02 38.28
C ARG A 436 4.67 6.64 39.66
N PRO A 437 5.36 7.02 40.73
CA PRO A 437 4.82 6.80 42.08
C PRO A 437 3.46 7.52 42.16
N ASP A 438 2.50 6.75 42.63
CA ASP A 438 1.14 7.17 42.89
C ASP A 438 1.13 8.48 43.69
N ARG A 439 0.72 9.57 43.08
CA ARG A 439 0.53 10.84 43.78
C ARG A 439 -0.76 10.72 44.59
N THR A 440 -0.58 10.25 45.83
CA THR A 440 -1.60 10.38 46.87
C THR A 440 -1.98 11.86 46.99
N PRO A 441 -3.25 12.23 46.93
CA PRO A 441 -3.65 13.63 47.13
C PRO A 441 -3.38 14.03 48.58
N VAL A 442 -2.49 14.99 48.78
CA VAL A 442 -2.26 15.65 50.07
C VAL A 442 -3.56 16.34 50.43
N GLY A 443 -4.18 15.83 51.49
CA GLY A 443 -5.41 16.38 52.08
C GLY A 443 -5.19 17.82 52.55
N THR A 444 -5.98 18.73 52.03
CA THR A 444 -6.12 20.09 52.51
C THR A 444 -6.77 20.06 53.88
N ARG A 445 -6.00 20.33 54.95
CA ARG A 445 -6.51 20.68 56.27
C ARG A 445 -7.18 22.05 56.19
N SER A 446 -8.49 22.09 56.39
CA SER A 446 -9.23 23.32 56.62
C SER A 446 -8.95 23.78 58.06
N THR A 447 -8.29 24.90 58.22
CA THR A 447 -8.23 25.68 59.46
C THR A 447 -9.52 26.48 59.57
N GLN A 448 -10.39 26.06 60.53
CA GLN A 448 -11.50 26.87 61.04
C GLN A 448 -10.89 27.91 62.00
N ASP A 449 -10.87 29.16 61.60
CA ASP A 449 -10.64 30.27 62.51
C ASP A 449 -11.96 30.80 63.05
N ASN A 450 -12.08 30.65 64.35
CA ASN A 450 -13.19 31.05 65.19
C ASN A 450 -12.95 32.51 65.64
N HIS A 451 -13.66 33.49 65.12
CA HIS A 451 -13.67 34.85 65.62
C HIS A 451 -15.01 35.18 66.28
N LYS A 452 -15.02 35.12 67.62
CA LYS A 452 -15.96 35.76 68.51
C LYS A 452 -15.88 37.29 68.35
N ARG A 453 -17.03 37.95 68.18
CA ARG A 453 -17.22 39.39 68.50
C ARG A 453 -17.74 39.53 69.94
N PRO A 454 -17.33 40.51 70.66
CA PRO A 454 -18.04 41.06 71.82
C PRO A 454 -18.75 42.38 71.50
N SER A 455 -19.93 42.55 72.21
CA SER A 455 -20.73 43.75 72.44
C SER A 455 -21.31 44.51 71.28
#